data_e1f38c8e7cd40bf07047f61a48ac1e7b
#
_entry.id   e1f38c8e7cd40bf07047f61a48ac1e7b
#
_cell.length_a   1.000
_cell.length_b   1.000
_cell.length_c   1.000
_cell.angle_alpha   90.00
_cell.angle_beta   90.00
_cell.angle_gamma   90.00
#
_symmetry.space_group_name_H-M   'P 1'
#
loop_
_entity.id
_entity.type
_entity.pdbx_description
1 polymer ?
#
loop_
_entity_poly.entity_id
_entity_poly.type
_entity_poly.pdbx_seq_one_letter_code
_entity_poly.pdbx_strand_id
1 'polypeptide(L)'
;MKPAVAALLAPLLAAACATLERAPSLGDCTQWFRQLDAQVDAARVRDVQAARVPGFPYLRVNRLLASFRDSAAGEAEALHALVERMQALDLEARAHELANLPAAPPPGRARACGARLRDADLADPELRAQLLERTVVPDDYSTVSRVLGLYALTKWPFMAGVRDYQQGVRAAFRAEPAPPAGGTVVRYGPPEARPESRQALAAAIEDASRNVLGIPEPRGDALEALFAAHAPVFEIEIAGDTDRPGALDLPAAGRVPVVDTRQPAVYRMAAWTRYEGRTLLQLVYTIWFSERPPASPGDLLAGALDGVVWRVTLAPDGEPLVYDTMHPCGCFHLFFPTPRAVPRPA
;
A
#
# COMPACT_ATOMS: atom_id res chain seq x y z
N MET A 1 -30.39 66.50 50.15
CA MET A 1 -31.23 65.35 49.94
C MET A 1 -31.15 64.94 48.47
N LYS A 2 -30.46 63.87 48.14
CA LYS A 2 -30.40 63.32 46.74
C LYS A 2 -30.92 61.90 46.83
N PRO A 3 -31.87 61.46 45.95
CA PRO A 3 -32.34 60.12 45.93
C PRO A 3 -31.36 59.20 45.13
N ALA A 4 -31.11 58.01 45.67
CA ALA A 4 -30.33 56.97 45.05
C ALA A 4 -31.12 56.30 43.91
N VAL A 5 -30.51 56.18 42.74
CA VAL A 5 -31.03 55.41 41.60
C VAL A 5 -30.54 53.98 41.75
N ALA A 6 -31.41 53.05 42.02
CA ALA A 6 -31.11 51.63 42.04
C ALA A 6 -31.16 51.12 40.58
N ALA A 7 -30.00 50.69 40.04
CA ALA A 7 -29.92 50.03 38.73
C ALA A 7 -30.20 48.54 38.91
N LEU A 8 -31.29 48.06 38.34
CA LEU A 8 -31.64 46.64 38.19
C LEU A 8 -30.81 46.06 37.04
N LEU A 9 -29.82 45.24 37.38
CA LEU A 9 -29.11 44.35 36.44
C LEU A 9 -29.99 43.13 36.23
N ALA A 10 -30.60 43.01 35.05
CA ALA A 10 -31.20 41.76 34.59
C ALA A 10 -30.15 40.86 33.99
N PRO A 11 -29.95 39.58 34.40
CA PRO A 11 -29.08 38.69 33.73
C PRO A 11 -29.72 38.19 32.42
N LEU A 12 -29.11 38.53 31.29
CA LEU A 12 -29.36 37.91 29.99
C LEU A 12 -28.88 36.48 30.04
N LEU A 13 -29.75 35.55 30.31
CA LEU A 13 -29.58 34.13 30.03
C LEU A 13 -29.62 33.94 28.52
N ALA A 14 -28.46 34.02 27.88
CA ALA A 14 -28.26 33.52 26.54
C ALA A 14 -28.38 31.98 26.58
N ALA A 15 -29.56 31.45 26.31
CA ALA A 15 -29.75 30.03 26.03
C ALA A 15 -28.99 29.72 24.72
N ALA A 16 -27.78 29.21 24.85
CA ALA A 16 -27.10 28.58 23.75
C ALA A 16 -27.87 27.30 23.41
N CYS A 17 -28.77 27.38 22.42
CA CYS A 17 -29.31 26.20 21.74
C CYS A 17 -28.16 25.52 21.04
N ALA A 18 -27.41 24.70 21.75
CA ALA A 18 -26.60 23.66 21.12
C ALA A 18 -27.61 22.74 20.43
N THR A 19 -27.76 22.91 19.12
CA THR A 19 -28.46 21.90 18.30
C THR A 19 -27.65 20.61 18.48
N LEU A 20 -28.15 19.71 19.33
CA LEU A 20 -27.69 18.32 19.38
C LEU A 20 -27.93 17.77 17.97
N GLU A 21 -26.88 17.79 17.14
CA GLU A 21 -26.93 17.10 15.87
C GLU A 21 -27.26 15.64 16.15
N ARG A 22 -28.48 15.26 15.77
CA ARG A 22 -28.93 13.89 15.91
C ARG A 22 -28.01 12.99 15.15
N ALA A 23 -27.42 11.99 15.83
CA ALA A 23 -26.56 11.02 15.17
C ALA A 23 -27.28 10.43 13.93
N PRO A 24 -26.63 10.41 12.75
CA PRO A 24 -27.25 9.98 11.49
C PRO A 24 -27.77 8.54 11.61
N SER A 25 -28.90 8.23 11.00
CA SER A 25 -29.42 6.85 10.94
C SER A 25 -28.52 5.95 10.08
N LEU A 26 -28.68 4.63 10.16
CA LEU A 26 -27.95 3.69 9.29
C LEU A 26 -28.25 3.95 7.81
N GLY A 27 -29.53 4.27 7.48
CA GLY A 27 -29.94 4.65 6.14
C GLY A 27 -29.24 5.91 5.64
N ASP A 28 -29.14 6.95 6.49
CA ASP A 28 -28.43 8.18 6.15
C ASP A 28 -26.94 7.92 5.90
N CYS A 29 -26.31 7.04 6.69
CA CYS A 29 -24.91 6.65 6.51
C CYS A 29 -24.70 5.91 5.20
N THR A 30 -25.55 4.93 4.89
CA THR A 30 -25.49 4.18 3.63
C THR A 30 -25.67 5.09 2.42
N GLN A 31 -26.65 6.00 2.46
CA GLN A 31 -26.88 6.96 1.39
C GLN A 31 -25.70 7.92 1.22
N TRP A 32 -25.14 8.39 2.32
CA TRP A 32 -23.99 9.28 2.31
C TRP A 32 -22.78 8.63 1.63
N PHE A 33 -22.46 7.37 1.96
CA PHE A 33 -21.36 6.66 1.30
C PHE A 33 -21.61 6.48 -0.20
N ARG A 34 -22.85 6.16 -0.62
CA ARG A 34 -23.19 6.07 -2.06
C ARG A 34 -22.98 7.40 -2.78
N GLN A 35 -23.35 8.51 -2.17
CA GLN A 35 -23.15 9.84 -2.75
C GLN A 35 -21.67 10.19 -2.83
N LEU A 36 -20.90 9.89 -1.78
CA LEU A 36 -19.45 10.09 -1.77
C LEU A 36 -18.76 9.27 -2.85
N ASP A 37 -19.10 7.99 -2.97
CA ASP A 37 -18.54 7.10 -3.98
C ASP A 37 -18.83 7.61 -5.40
N ALA A 38 -20.06 8.09 -5.64
CA ALA A 38 -20.44 8.68 -6.92
C ALA A 38 -19.63 9.96 -7.25
N GLN A 39 -19.39 10.81 -6.26
CA GLN A 39 -18.56 12.02 -6.41
C GLN A 39 -17.10 11.68 -6.73
N VAL A 40 -16.53 10.73 -5.99
CA VAL A 40 -15.15 10.24 -6.20
C VAL A 40 -14.98 9.64 -7.60
N ASP A 41 -15.94 8.81 -8.02
CA ASP A 41 -15.89 8.16 -9.34
C ASP A 41 -16.09 9.18 -10.48
N ALA A 42 -16.99 10.17 -10.31
CA ALA A 42 -17.20 11.25 -11.27
C ALA A 42 -15.96 12.17 -11.40
N ALA A 43 -15.29 12.45 -10.29
CA ALA A 43 -14.06 13.22 -10.27
C ALA A 43 -12.82 12.44 -10.74
N ARG A 44 -12.92 11.12 -10.90
CA ARG A 44 -11.82 10.20 -11.27
C ARG A 44 -10.65 10.24 -10.28
N VAL A 45 -10.93 10.41 -9.00
CA VAL A 45 -9.94 10.47 -7.92
C VAL A 45 -9.98 9.24 -7.01
N ARG A 46 -10.62 8.16 -7.46
CA ARG A 46 -10.73 6.91 -6.70
C ARG A 46 -9.35 6.32 -6.44
N ASP A 47 -9.07 6.01 -5.17
CA ASP A 47 -7.93 5.19 -4.80
C ASP A 47 -8.13 3.75 -5.31
N VAL A 48 -7.13 3.22 -6.03
CA VAL A 48 -7.18 1.91 -6.68
C VAL A 48 -6.34 0.84 -5.97
N GLN A 49 -5.63 1.18 -4.90
CA GLN A 49 -4.76 0.25 -4.20
C GLN A 49 -5.53 -0.86 -3.47
N ALA A 50 -6.78 -0.57 -3.08
CA ALA A 50 -7.63 -1.52 -2.40
C ALA A 50 -9.05 -1.52 -2.97
N ALA A 51 -9.64 -2.70 -3.10
CA ALA A 51 -10.98 -2.86 -3.65
C ALA A 51 -12.06 -2.51 -2.62
N ARG A 52 -13.09 -1.76 -3.03
CA ARG A 52 -14.30 -1.57 -2.23
C ARG A 52 -15.03 -2.90 -2.06
N VAL A 53 -15.54 -3.19 -0.86
CA VAL A 53 -16.30 -4.42 -0.60
C VAL A 53 -17.77 -4.20 -0.98
N PRO A 54 -18.32 -4.95 -1.95
CA PRO A 54 -19.70 -4.77 -2.38
C PRO A 54 -20.70 -4.94 -1.22
N GLY A 55 -21.60 -3.96 -1.03
CA GLY A 55 -22.58 -3.95 0.05
C GLY A 55 -22.09 -3.39 1.39
N PHE A 56 -20.77 -3.22 1.56
CA PHE A 56 -20.14 -2.70 2.78
C PHE A 56 -19.31 -1.46 2.44
N PRO A 57 -19.94 -0.30 2.23
CA PRO A 57 -19.29 0.86 1.61
C PRO A 57 -18.24 1.54 2.50
N TYR A 58 -18.10 1.10 3.73
CA TYR A 58 -17.11 1.55 4.71
C TYR A 58 -15.92 0.62 4.83
N LEU A 59 -15.80 -0.40 3.93
CA LEU A 59 -14.74 -1.39 3.95
C LEU A 59 -14.03 -1.45 2.60
N ARG A 60 -12.71 -1.67 2.68
CA ARG A 60 -11.88 -2.07 1.55
C ARG A 60 -11.09 -3.32 1.87
N VAL A 61 -10.73 -4.03 0.82
CA VAL A 61 -9.96 -5.27 0.91
C VAL A 61 -8.77 -5.23 -0.05
N ASN A 62 -7.62 -5.72 0.41
CA ASN A 62 -6.45 -6.05 -0.38
C ASN A 62 -6.15 -7.55 -0.27
N ARG A 63 -5.15 -8.04 -1.01
CA ARG A 63 -4.80 -9.47 -1.03
C ARG A 63 -4.39 -10.00 0.34
N LEU A 64 -3.71 -9.19 1.15
CA LEU A 64 -3.35 -9.59 2.51
C LEU A 64 -4.61 -9.82 3.35
N LEU A 65 -5.51 -8.84 3.44
CA LEU A 65 -6.72 -8.95 4.25
C LEU A 65 -7.66 -10.06 3.75
N ALA A 66 -7.83 -10.20 2.43
CA ALA A 66 -8.60 -11.31 1.84
C ALA A 66 -8.06 -12.69 2.25
N SER A 67 -6.76 -12.81 2.47
CA SER A 67 -6.15 -14.08 2.88
C SER A 67 -6.49 -14.53 4.31
N PHE A 68 -7.05 -13.64 5.14
CA PHE A 68 -7.53 -13.96 6.50
C PHE A 68 -8.99 -14.41 6.54
N ARG A 69 -9.73 -14.31 5.44
CA ARG A 69 -11.16 -14.61 5.36
C ARG A 69 -11.52 -15.95 6.02
N ASP A 70 -10.84 -17.02 5.63
CA ASP A 70 -11.17 -18.38 6.08
C ASP A 70 -10.80 -18.57 7.57
N SER A 71 -9.70 -17.96 8.04
CA SER A 71 -9.33 -18.00 9.46
C SER A 71 -10.27 -17.15 10.33
N ALA A 72 -10.80 -16.07 9.80
CA ALA A 72 -11.76 -15.20 10.50
C ALA A 72 -13.19 -15.79 10.55
N ALA A 73 -13.52 -16.73 9.66
CA ALA A 73 -14.85 -17.32 9.61
C ALA A 73 -15.22 -18.13 10.86
N GLY A 74 -14.23 -18.69 11.56
CA GLY A 74 -14.42 -19.54 12.76
C GLY A 74 -14.31 -18.81 14.08
N GLU A 75 -13.82 -17.57 14.13
CA GLU A 75 -13.47 -16.87 15.36
C GLU A 75 -13.98 -15.42 15.33
N ALA A 76 -14.88 -15.08 16.27
CA ALA A 76 -15.49 -13.76 16.33
C ALA A 76 -14.45 -12.63 16.52
N GLU A 77 -13.44 -12.85 17.35
CA GLU A 77 -12.36 -11.87 17.61
C GLU A 77 -11.52 -11.64 16.36
N ALA A 78 -11.19 -12.70 15.61
CA ALA A 78 -10.46 -12.60 14.35
C ALA A 78 -11.28 -11.87 13.27
N LEU A 79 -12.60 -12.11 13.21
CA LEU A 79 -13.49 -11.38 12.32
C LEU A 79 -13.54 -9.88 12.66
N HIS A 80 -13.68 -9.53 13.93
CA HIS A 80 -13.64 -8.13 14.36
C HIS A 80 -12.32 -7.47 13.97
N ALA A 81 -11.20 -8.10 14.28
CA ALA A 81 -9.87 -7.59 13.92
C ALA A 81 -9.67 -7.43 12.41
N LEU A 82 -10.19 -8.36 11.60
CA LEU A 82 -10.16 -8.25 10.13
C LEU A 82 -10.99 -7.06 9.65
N VAL A 83 -12.21 -6.90 10.14
CA VAL A 83 -13.12 -5.82 9.73
C VAL A 83 -12.57 -4.45 10.17
N GLU A 84 -11.98 -4.34 11.34
CA GLU A 84 -11.30 -3.10 11.77
C GLU A 84 -10.17 -2.69 10.83
N ARG A 85 -9.36 -3.65 10.35
CA ARG A 85 -8.30 -3.38 9.37
C ARG A 85 -8.85 -3.01 8.00
N MET A 86 -9.92 -3.67 7.58
CA MET A 86 -10.60 -3.34 6.33
C MET A 86 -11.21 -1.92 6.38
N GLN A 87 -11.73 -1.51 7.54
CA GLN A 87 -12.21 -0.15 7.77
C GLN A 87 -11.08 0.87 7.81
N ALA A 88 -9.96 0.55 8.46
CA ALA A 88 -8.78 1.40 8.48
C ALA A 88 -8.24 1.63 7.05
N LEU A 89 -8.20 0.58 6.23
CA LEU A 89 -7.81 0.65 4.82
C LEU A 89 -8.77 1.54 4.00
N ASP A 90 -10.09 1.47 4.27
CA ASP A 90 -11.07 2.37 3.63
C ASP A 90 -10.85 3.82 4.05
N LEU A 91 -10.62 4.08 5.33
CA LEU A 91 -10.38 5.44 5.83
C LEU A 91 -9.11 6.06 5.27
N GLU A 92 -8.05 5.28 5.10
CA GLU A 92 -6.80 5.72 4.47
C GLU A 92 -7.03 6.08 3.00
N ALA A 93 -7.64 5.19 2.23
CA ALA A 93 -7.96 5.44 0.83
C ALA A 93 -8.88 6.67 0.67
N ARG A 94 -9.89 6.81 1.53
CA ARG A 94 -10.78 7.98 1.51
C ARG A 94 -10.07 9.27 1.88
N ALA A 95 -9.07 9.25 2.73
CA ALA A 95 -8.28 10.45 3.01
C ALA A 95 -7.62 10.99 1.73
N HIS A 96 -7.06 10.11 0.89
CA HIS A 96 -6.50 10.50 -0.40
C HIS A 96 -7.58 10.94 -1.39
N GLU A 97 -8.70 10.21 -1.49
CA GLU A 97 -9.84 10.58 -2.34
C GLU A 97 -10.39 11.96 -1.99
N LEU A 98 -10.62 12.23 -0.69
CA LEU A 98 -11.15 13.51 -0.21
C LEU A 98 -10.17 14.67 -0.45
N ALA A 99 -8.87 14.44 -0.27
CA ALA A 99 -7.84 15.46 -0.54
C ALA A 99 -7.82 15.90 -2.01
N ASN A 100 -8.28 15.04 -2.92
CA ASN A 100 -8.31 15.30 -4.36
C ASN A 100 -9.70 15.71 -4.89
N LEU A 101 -10.73 15.78 -4.03
CA LEU A 101 -12.05 16.28 -4.42
C LEU A 101 -12.10 17.81 -4.40
N PRO A 102 -12.70 18.46 -5.41
CA PRO A 102 -12.86 19.93 -5.44
C PRO A 102 -13.66 20.48 -4.25
N ALA A 103 -14.62 19.71 -3.74
CA ALA A 103 -15.47 20.07 -2.60
C ALA A 103 -15.60 18.82 -1.68
N ALA A 104 -14.61 18.63 -0.82
CA ALA A 104 -14.58 17.48 0.07
C ALA A 104 -15.56 17.66 1.25
N PRO A 105 -16.36 16.62 1.57
CA PRO A 105 -17.14 16.62 2.81
C PRO A 105 -16.22 16.48 4.04
N PRO A 106 -16.71 16.81 5.24
CA PRO A 106 -15.92 16.68 6.47
C PRO A 106 -15.41 15.24 6.69
N PRO A 107 -14.10 15.03 6.93
CA PRO A 107 -13.51 13.67 7.00
C PRO A 107 -14.03 12.83 8.19
N GLY A 108 -14.44 13.45 9.28
CA GLY A 108 -14.98 12.76 10.46
C GLY A 108 -16.26 11.96 10.19
N ARG A 109 -17.03 12.32 9.16
CA ARG A 109 -18.29 11.64 8.82
C ARG A 109 -18.06 10.22 8.30
N ALA A 110 -17.00 9.99 7.52
CA ALA A 110 -16.66 8.65 7.05
C ALA A 110 -16.38 7.69 8.23
N ARG A 111 -15.62 8.16 9.22
CA ARG A 111 -15.32 7.39 10.43
C ARG A 111 -16.59 7.12 11.26
N ALA A 112 -17.40 8.15 11.51
CA ALA A 112 -18.60 8.03 12.34
C ALA A 112 -19.64 7.11 11.70
N CYS A 113 -19.94 7.30 10.41
CA CYS A 113 -20.87 6.45 9.67
C CYS A 113 -20.35 5.02 9.50
N GLY A 114 -19.03 4.87 9.20
CA GLY A 114 -18.41 3.56 9.06
C GLY A 114 -18.45 2.74 10.34
N ALA A 115 -18.19 3.34 11.50
CA ALA A 115 -18.30 2.64 12.80
C ALA A 115 -19.73 2.15 13.07
N ARG A 116 -20.75 2.99 12.81
CA ARG A 116 -22.16 2.62 13.03
C ARG A 116 -22.60 1.48 12.11
N LEU A 117 -22.24 1.52 10.82
CA LEU A 117 -22.56 0.45 9.88
C LEU A 117 -21.85 -0.85 10.27
N ARG A 118 -20.57 -0.77 10.60
CA ARG A 118 -19.78 -1.92 11.07
C ARG A 118 -20.45 -2.60 12.27
N ASP A 119 -20.81 -1.83 13.30
CA ASP A 119 -21.35 -2.38 14.52
C ASP A 119 -22.73 -3.04 14.27
N ALA A 120 -23.54 -2.46 13.38
CA ALA A 120 -24.82 -3.05 12.97
C ALA A 120 -24.63 -4.33 12.13
N ASP A 121 -23.74 -4.29 11.15
CA ASP A 121 -23.49 -5.42 10.23
C ASP A 121 -22.85 -6.60 10.96
N LEU A 122 -21.98 -6.33 11.94
CA LEU A 122 -21.38 -7.38 12.78
C LEU A 122 -22.34 -7.97 13.81
N ALA A 123 -23.41 -7.26 14.17
CA ALA A 123 -24.47 -7.82 15.04
C ALA A 123 -25.36 -8.83 14.31
N ASP A 124 -25.46 -8.73 12.97
CA ASP A 124 -26.32 -9.58 12.14
C ASP A 124 -25.52 -10.79 11.60
N PRO A 125 -25.89 -12.05 11.94
CA PRO A 125 -25.20 -13.24 11.45
C PRO A 125 -25.21 -13.42 9.94
N GLU A 126 -26.31 -12.98 9.27
CA GLU A 126 -26.44 -13.10 7.82
C GLU A 126 -25.50 -12.10 7.12
N LEU A 127 -25.44 -10.86 7.61
CA LEU A 127 -24.52 -9.84 7.08
C LEU A 127 -23.05 -10.22 7.31
N ARG A 128 -22.72 -10.85 8.45
CA ARG A 128 -21.36 -11.40 8.67
C ARG A 128 -20.99 -12.46 7.63
N ALA A 129 -21.89 -13.38 7.33
CA ALA A 129 -21.64 -14.40 6.31
C ALA A 129 -21.46 -13.79 4.92
N GLN A 130 -22.31 -12.82 4.55
CA GLN A 130 -22.18 -12.08 3.29
C GLN A 130 -20.89 -11.27 3.22
N LEU A 131 -20.47 -10.65 4.32
CA LEU A 131 -19.21 -9.91 4.41
C LEU A 131 -18.02 -10.81 4.10
N LEU A 132 -17.93 -11.98 4.75
CA LEU A 132 -16.87 -12.96 4.52
C LEU A 132 -16.85 -13.44 3.07
N GLU A 133 -18.01 -13.74 2.48
CA GLU A 133 -18.13 -14.14 1.07
C GLU A 133 -17.59 -13.05 0.13
N ARG A 134 -17.87 -11.78 0.42
CA ARG A 134 -17.48 -10.62 -0.40
C ARG A 134 -16.07 -10.08 -0.08
N THR A 135 -15.39 -10.63 0.92
CA THR A 135 -14.00 -10.29 1.27
C THR A 135 -13.06 -10.97 0.29
N VAL A 136 -13.11 -10.54 -0.96
CA VAL A 136 -12.26 -11.03 -2.06
C VAL A 136 -11.76 -9.84 -2.89
N VAL A 137 -10.54 -9.96 -3.38
CA VAL A 137 -10.00 -8.98 -4.34
C VAL A 137 -10.51 -9.36 -5.72
N PRO A 138 -11.19 -8.46 -6.45
CA PRO A 138 -11.63 -8.72 -7.81
C PRO A 138 -10.46 -9.09 -8.73
N ASP A 139 -10.69 -10.02 -9.66
CA ASP A 139 -9.74 -10.30 -10.74
C ASP A 139 -9.79 -9.16 -11.76
N ASP A 140 -8.66 -8.50 -11.99
CA ASP A 140 -8.52 -7.45 -13.00
C ASP A 140 -8.60 -7.99 -14.45
N TYR A 141 -8.51 -9.32 -14.60
CA TYR A 141 -8.58 -9.98 -15.90
C TYR A 141 -10.02 -10.29 -16.31
N SER A 142 -10.54 -9.50 -17.20
CA SER A 142 -11.85 -9.76 -17.82
C SER A 142 -11.82 -11.00 -18.71
N THR A 143 -12.70 -11.98 -18.46
CA THR A 143 -12.88 -13.15 -19.33
C THR A 143 -13.30 -12.73 -20.74
N VAL A 144 -14.13 -11.69 -20.85
CA VAL A 144 -14.55 -11.13 -22.15
C VAL A 144 -13.34 -10.59 -22.92
N SER A 145 -12.48 -9.81 -22.26
CA SER A 145 -11.26 -9.30 -22.89
C SER A 145 -10.29 -10.41 -23.31
N ARG A 146 -10.21 -11.49 -22.54
CA ARG A 146 -9.41 -12.68 -22.90
C ARG A 146 -9.95 -13.38 -24.16
N VAL A 147 -11.26 -13.51 -24.28
CA VAL A 147 -11.90 -14.11 -25.47
C VAL A 147 -11.73 -13.21 -26.68
N LEU A 148 -12.04 -11.92 -26.58
CA LEU A 148 -11.91 -10.95 -27.67
C LEU A 148 -10.45 -10.74 -28.10
N GLY A 149 -9.49 -10.81 -27.16
CA GLY A 149 -8.06 -10.72 -27.42
C GLY A 149 -7.46 -12.00 -28.02
N LEU A 150 -8.27 -13.01 -28.34
CA LEU A 150 -7.82 -14.30 -28.89
C LEU A 150 -6.71 -14.94 -28.04
N TYR A 151 -6.84 -14.87 -26.74
CA TYR A 151 -5.81 -15.32 -25.78
C TYR A 151 -5.32 -16.76 -26.10
N ALA A 152 -6.20 -17.63 -26.52
CA ALA A 152 -5.84 -19.00 -26.91
C ALA A 152 -4.78 -19.07 -28.03
N LEU A 153 -4.74 -18.09 -28.92
CA LEU A 153 -3.78 -18.00 -30.03
C LEU A 153 -2.57 -17.14 -29.65
N THR A 154 -2.80 -15.98 -29.03
CA THR A 154 -1.75 -14.98 -28.71
C THR A 154 -0.84 -15.41 -27.57
N LYS A 155 -1.28 -16.33 -26.70
CA LYS A 155 -0.44 -16.85 -25.61
C LYS A 155 0.84 -17.56 -26.06
N TRP A 156 0.83 -18.20 -27.23
CA TRP A 156 1.97 -18.98 -27.69
C TRP A 156 3.19 -18.12 -28.05
N PRO A 157 3.08 -17.10 -28.95
CA PRO A 157 4.18 -16.20 -29.22
C PRO A 157 4.59 -15.40 -27.99
N PHE A 158 3.62 -14.99 -27.14
CA PHE A 158 3.94 -14.32 -25.87
C PHE A 158 4.79 -15.21 -24.95
N MET A 159 4.42 -16.47 -24.75
CA MET A 159 5.17 -17.42 -23.94
C MET A 159 6.54 -17.77 -24.53
N ALA A 160 6.70 -17.68 -25.86
CA ALA A 160 8.02 -17.82 -26.48
C ALA A 160 8.94 -16.65 -26.06
N GLY A 161 8.46 -15.41 -26.17
CA GLY A 161 9.20 -14.23 -25.70
C GLY A 161 9.54 -14.27 -24.20
N VAL A 162 8.59 -14.76 -23.37
CA VAL A 162 8.86 -14.97 -21.92
C VAL A 162 9.98 -15.98 -21.71
N ARG A 163 10.02 -17.09 -22.45
CA ARG A 163 11.09 -18.09 -22.33
C ARG A 163 12.45 -17.54 -22.76
N ASP A 164 12.48 -16.77 -23.84
CA ASP A 164 13.71 -16.14 -24.32
C ASP A 164 14.25 -15.14 -23.27
N TYR A 165 13.38 -14.32 -22.71
CA TYR A 165 13.71 -13.44 -21.59
C TYR A 165 14.27 -14.20 -20.39
N GLN A 166 13.57 -15.29 -19.96
CA GLN A 166 14.04 -16.12 -18.85
C GLN A 166 15.40 -16.78 -19.12
N GLN A 167 15.68 -17.19 -20.36
CA GLN A 167 17.00 -17.72 -20.74
C GLN A 167 18.08 -16.65 -20.63
N GLY A 168 17.80 -15.44 -21.11
CA GLY A 168 18.71 -14.29 -20.97
C GLY A 168 19.03 -13.97 -19.52
N VAL A 169 17.98 -13.91 -18.65
CA VAL A 169 18.16 -13.70 -17.21
C VAL A 169 19.00 -14.80 -16.58
N ARG A 170 18.72 -16.08 -16.88
CA ARG A 170 19.51 -17.21 -16.36
C ARG A 170 20.96 -17.16 -16.83
N ALA A 171 21.21 -16.70 -18.04
CA ALA A 171 22.57 -16.52 -18.54
C ALA A 171 23.28 -15.38 -17.79
N ALA A 172 22.61 -14.25 -17.57
CA ALA A 172 23.13 -13.13 -16.80
C ALA A 172 23.49 -13.51 -15.36
N PHE A 173 22.66 -14.33 -14.69
CA PHE A 173 22.95 -14.86 -13.35
C PHE A 173 24.18 -15.78 -13.27
N ARG A 174 24.58 -16.38 -14.39
CA ARG A 174 25.77 -17.27 -14.48
C ARG A 174 27.02 -16.55 -14.94
N ALA A 175 26.86 -15.39 -15.54
CA ALA A 175 27.95 -14.57 -16.01
C ALA A 175 28.60 -13.83 -14.83
N GLU A 176 29.89 -13.56 -14.92
CA GLU A 176 30.54 -12.59 -14.05
C GLU A 176 29.93 -11.21 -14.32
N PRO A 177 29.80 -10.34 -13.30
CA PRO A 177 29.34 -8.97 -13.51
C PRO A 177 30.22 -8.29 -14.57
N ALA A 178 29.61 -7.78 -15.61
CA ALA A 178 30.34 -7.02 -16.62
C ALA A 178 31.00 -5.79 -15.97
N PRO A 179 32.20 -5.43 -16.33
CA PRO A 179 32.81 -4.18 -15.90
C PRO A 179 31.93 -3.00 -16.38
N PRO A 180 31.94 -1.87 -15.67
CA PRO A 180 31.23 -0.69 -16.08
C PRO A 180 31.53 -0.32 -17.54
N ALA A 181 30.49 0.02 -18.31
CA ALA A 181 30.63 0.27 -19.74
C ALA A 181 31.24 1.65 -20.08
N GLY A 182 31.70 2.40 -19.08
CA GLY A 182 32.39 3.70 -19.25
C GLY A 182 31.82 4.82 -18.40
N GLY A 183 30.79 4.55 -17.62
CA GLY A 183 30.23 5.47 -16.63
C GLY A 183 30.98 5.44 -15.29
N THR A 184 30.64 6.37 -14.41
CA THR A 184 31.16 6.39 -13.04
C THR A 184 30.18 5.62 -12.14
N VAL A 185 30.66 4.61 -11.42
CA VAL A 185 29.84 3.92 -10.42
C VAL A 185 29.69 4.80 -9.19
N VAL A 186 28.45 5.12 -8.85
CA VAL A 186 28.08 5.90 -7.66
C VAL A 186 27.31 4.98 -6.69
N ARG A 187 27.69 5.06 -5.41
CA ARG A 187 27.06 4.31 -4.35
C ARG A 187 26.02 5.19 -3.62
N TYR A 188 24.79 4.72 -3.56
CA TYR A 188 23.72 5.32 -2.79
C TYR A 188 23.36 4.35 -1.65
N GLY A 189 23.60 4.77 -0.43
CA GLY A 189 23.36 3.95 0.76
C GLY A 189 22.82 4.77 1.91
N PRO A 190 22.36 4.13 2.98
CA PRO A 190 21.96 4.83 4.18
C PRO A 190 23.18 5.52 4.80
N PRO A 191 22.97 6.63 5.55
CA PRO A 191 24.01 7.13 6.44
C PRO A 191 24.40 6.01 7.42
N GLU A 192 25.67 6.02 7.87
CA GLU A 192 26.17 5.03 8.82
C GLU A 192 25.29 5.04 10.08
N ALA A 193 24.49 4.00 10.24
CA ALA A 193 23.68 3.76 11.44
C ALA A 193 24.39 2.70 12.31
N ARG A 194 24.27 2.83 13.62
CA ARG A 194 24.67 1.72 14.50
C ARG A 194 23.70 0.56 14.27
N PRO A 195 24.19 -0.61 13.84
CA PRO A 195 23.32 -1.74 13.64
C PRO A 195 22.74 -2.20 14.99
N GLU A 196 21.42 -2.35 15.05
CA GLU A 196 20.77 -3.03 16.16
C GLU A 196 21.18 -4.50 16.21
N SER A 197 21.14 -5.10 17.39
CA SER A 197 21.42 -6.52 17.52
C SER A 197 20.33 -7.36 16.86
N ARG A 198 20.69 -8.52 16.30
CA ARG A 198 19.71 -9.46 15.73
C ARG A 198 18.61 -9.83 16.72
N GLN A 199 18.97 -10.00 17.99
CA GLN A 199 18.04 -10.30 19.06
C GLN A 199 17.02 -9.17 19.29
N ALA A 200 17.46 -7.90 19.21
CA ALA A 200 16.55 -6.75 19.34
C ALA A 200 15.58 -6.66 18.16
N LEU A 201 16.06 -6.90 16.93
CA LEU A 201 15.21 -6.92 15.73
C LEU A 201 14.18 -8.06 15.77
N ALA A 202 14.59 -9.25 16.20
CA ALA A 202 13.69 -10.40 16.38
C ALA A 202 12.61 -10.10 17.43
N ALA A 203 13.00 -9.55 18.58
CA ALA A 203 12.08 -9.17 19.65
C ALA A 203 11.08 -8.10 19.18
N ALA A 204 11.52 -7.13 18.37
CA ALA A 204 10.64 -6.10 17.81
C ALA A 204 9.57 -6.69 16.87
N ILE A 205 9.93 -7.66 16.03
CA ILE A 205 8.99 -8.34 15.14
C ILE A 205 8.03 -9.22 15.96
N GLU A 206 8.53 -9.96 16.93
CA GLU A 206 7.71 -10.81 17.81
C GLU A 206 6.68 -9.98 18.56
N ASP A 207 7.11 -8.88 19.20
CA ASP A 207 6.22 -7.98 19.93
C ASP A 207 5.15 -7.37 19.02
N ALA A 208 5.55 -6.89 17.85
CA ALA A 208 4.66 -6.32 16.85
C ALA A 208 3.65 -7.34 16.28
N SER A 209 3.93 -8.64 16.42
CA SER A 209 3.05 -9.73 15.99
C SER A 209 2.00 -10.14 17.02
N ARG A 210 2.05 -9.59 18.24
CA ARG A 210 1.12 -9.90 19.34
C ARG A 210 -0.24 -9.23 19.15
N ASN A 211 -0.88 -9.54 18.05
CA ASN A 211 -2.25 -9.11 17.75
C ASN A 211 -3.05 -10.30 17.21
N VAL A 212 -4.36 -10.19 17.22
CA VAL A 212 -5.29 -11.28 16.90
C VAL A 212 -5.01 -11.94 15.55
N LEU A 213 -4.58 -11.16 14.56
CA LEU A 213 -4.28 -11.67 13.22
C LEU A 213 -2.80 -12.08 13.03
N GLY A 214 -1.96 -11.88 14.05
CA GLY A 214 -0.53 -12.22 13.97
C GLY A 214 0.22 -11.46 12.87
N ILE A 215 -0.20 -10.22 12.56
CA ILE A 215 0.45 -9.39 11.54
C ILE A 215 1.58 -8.61 12.23
N PRO A 216 2.86 -8.78 11.82
CA PRO A 216 3.96 -8.02 12.38
C PRO A 216 3.88 -6.54 11.93
N GLU A 217 3.50 -5.65 12.84
CA GLU A 217 3.38 -4.21 12.59
C GLU A 217 4.30 -3.40 13.50
N PRO A 218 5.63 -3.49 13.32
CA PRO A 218 6.55 -2.63 14.04
C PRO A 218 6.28 -1.16 13.69
N ARG A 219 6.45 -0.27 14.66
CA ARG A 219 6.18 1.18 14.51
C ARG A 219 7.30 2.00 15.13
N GLY A 220 7.39 3.28 14.74
CA GLY A 220 8.37 4.21 15.29
C GLY A 220 9.80 3.68 15.19
N ASP A 221 10.55 3.79 16.27
CA ASP A 221 11.98 3.43 16.31
C ASP A 221 12.25 1.96 15.94
N ALA A 222 11.35 1.05 16.30
CA ALA A 222 11.48 -0.37 15.96
C ALA A 222 11.39 -0.62 14.43
N LEU A 223 10.50 0.08 13.75
CA LEU A 223 10.40 0.01 12.28
C LEU A 223 11.61 0.67 11.61
N GLU A 224 12.05 1.82 12.12
CA GLU A 224 13.23 2.51 11.61
C GLU A 224 14.50 1.67 11.78
N ALA A 225 14.66 0.99 12.91
CA ALA A 225 15.78 0.08 13.15
C ALA A 225 15.80 -1.10 12.16
N LEU A 226 14.62 -1.68 11.86
CA LEU A 226 14.49 -2.74 10.86
C LEU A 226 14.85 -2.22 9.46
N PHE A 227 14.36 -1.05 9.06
CA PHE A 227 14.75 -0.44 7.79
C PHE A 227 16.25 -0.15 7.72
N ALA A 228 16.85 0.36 8.79
CA ALA A 228 18.28 0.65 8.81
C ALA A 228 19.13 -0.62 8.72
N ALA A 229 18.74 -1.68 9.45
CA ALA A 229 19.48 -2.95 9.48
C ALA A 229 19.49 -3.70 8.14
N HIS A 230 18.45 -3.53 7.33
CA HIS A 230 18.27 -4.24 6.04
C HIS A 230 18.36 -3.32 4.82
N ALA A 231 18.80 -2.08 5.02
CA ALA A 231 18.88 -1.12 3.92
C ALA A 231 19.87 -1.57 2.83
N PRO A 232 19.45 -1.56 1.57
CA PRO A 232 20.36 -1.87 0.46
C PRO A 232 21.35 -0.73 0.21
N VAL A 233 22.47 -1.07 -0.37
CA VAL A 233 23.34 -0.12 -1.05
C VAL A 233 23.12 -0.31 -2.55
N PHE A 234 22.72 0.77 -3.23
CA PHE A 234 22.58 0.77 -4.69
C PHE A 234 23.88 1.26 -5.30
N GLU A 235 24.53 0.43 -6.10
CA GLU A 235 25.68 0.79 -6.93
C GLU A 235 25.20 0.98 -8.37
N ILE A 236 25.23 2.21 -8.85
CA ILE A 236 24.64 2.60 -10.14
C ILE A 236 25.73 3.19 -11.00
N GLU A 237 25.87 2.67 -12.21
CA GLU A 237 26.71 3.27 -13.24
C GLU A 237 26.01 4.50 -13.82
N ILE A 238 26.58 5.66 -13.66
CA ILE A 238 26.05 6.95 -14.11
C ILE A 238 26.76 7.35 -15.40
N ALA A 239 26.05 7.30 -16.51
CA ALA A 239 26.46 7.85 -17.80
C ALA A 239 25.80 9.19 -18.10
N GLY A 240 24.60 9.44 -17.53
CA GLY A 240 23.82 10.66 -17.68
C GLY A 240 22.96 10.97 -16.46
N ASP A 241 22.21 12.07 -16.53
CA ASP A 241 21.32 12.47 -15.43
C ASP A 241 20.14 11.52 -15.24
N THR A 242 19.72 10.82 -16.29
CA THR A 242 18.65 9.82 -16.24
C THR A 242 19.02 8.58 -15.42
N ASP A 243 20.30 8.33 -15.19
CA ASP A 243 20.81 7.23 -14.38
C ASP A 243 20.89 7.59 -12.89
N ARG A 244 20.57 8.84 -12.52
CA ARG A 244 20.62 9.30 -11.14
C ARG A 244 19.27 9.14 -10.47
N PRO A 245 19.17 8.42 -9.35
CA PRO A 245 17.95 8.39 -8.57
C PRO A 245 17.72 9.73 -7.87
N GLY A 246 16.44 10.08 -7.67
CA GLY A 246 16.10 11.35 -7.04
C GLY A 246 14.78 11.36 -6.30
N ALA A 247 14.45 12.50 -5.73
CA ALA A 247 13.21 12.74 -5.04
C ALA A 247 12.07 12.95 -6.03
N LEU A 248 10.92 12.30 -5.75
CA LEU A 248 9.69 12.51 -6.51
C LEU A 248 9.07 13.84 -6.15
N ASP A 249 8.74 14.64 -7.16
CA ASP A 249 7.85 15.78 -7.05
C ASP A 249 6.56 15.47 -7.83
N LEU A 250 5.42 15.67 -7.16
CA LEU A 250 4.09 15.49 -7.72
C LEU A 250 3.51 16.89 -8.01
N PRO A 251 3.75 17.44 -9.21
CA PRO A 251 3.13 18.69 -9.56
C PRO A 251 1.61 18.58 -9.56
N ALA A 252 0.90 19.71 -9.60
CA ALA A 252 -0.56 19.80 -9.54
C ALA A 252 -1.24 18.75 -10.46
N ALA A 253 -2.44 18.32 -10.07
CA ALA A 253 -3.23 17.28 -10.73
C ALA A 253 -3.20 17.35 -12.26
N GLY A 254 -2.92 16.23 -12.91
CA GLY A 254 -2.87 16.07 -14.36
C GLY A 254 -1.49 16.29 -15.00
N ARG A 255 -0.45 16.57 -14.23
CA ARG A 255 0.93 16.61 -14.72
C ARG A 255 1.66 15.30 -14.45
N VAL A 256 2.64 15.00 -15.28
CA VAL A 256 3.53 13.86 -15.08
C VAL A 256 4.42 14.13 -13.85
N PRO A 257 4.60 13.16 -12.94
CA PRO A 257 5.57 13.27 -11.86
C PRO A 257 6.98 13.55 -12.42
N VAL A 258 7.76 14.32 -11.67
CA VAL A 258 9.16 14.59 -12.00
C VAL A 258 10.07 14.08 -10.89
N VAL A 259 11.32 13.78 -11.24
CA VAL A 259 12.34 13.31 -10.29
C VAL A 259 13.44 14.37 -10.21
N ASP A 260 13.66 14.94 -9.02
CA ASP A 260 14.79 15.83 -8.77
C ASP A 260 16.06 15.01 -8.45
N THR A 261 16.88 14.79 -9.44
CA THR A 261 18.13 14.00 -9.33
C THR A 261 19.22 14.68 -8.48
N ARG A 262 19.03 15.96 -8.10
CA ARG A 262 19.92 16.66 -7.16
C ARG A 262 19.67 16.25 -5.71
N GLN A 263 18.56 15.61 -5.43
CA GLN A 263 18.15 15.13 -4.12
C GLN A 263 17.99 13.61 -4.15
N PRO A 264 19.06 12.81 -4.01
CA PRO A 264 18.95 11.36 -3.95
C PRO A 264 18.00 10.92 -2.85
N ALA A 265 17.04 10.06 -3.16
CA ALA A 265 16.02 9.59 -2.22
C ALA A 265 15.77 8.10 -2.37
N VAL A 266 15.56 7.44 -1.22
CA VAL A 266 15.07 6.06 -1.13
C VAL A 266 13.74 6.10 -0.37
N TYR A 267 12.68 5.68 -1.02
CA TYR A 267 11.36 5.55 -0.41
C TYR A 267 11.25 4.21 0.29
N ARG A 268 10.67 4.18 1.49
CA ARG A 268 10.56 2.98 2.32
C ARG A 268 9.11 2.73 2.68
N MET A 269 8.71 1.46 2.63
CA MET A 269 7.35 1.04 2.99
C MET A 269 7.38 -0.36 3.61
N ALA A 270 6.67 -0.57 4.71
CA ALA A 270 6.38 -1.89 5.21
C ALA A 270 5.26 -2.53 4.40
N ALA A 271 5.44 -3.79 4.04
CA ALA A 271 4.44 -4.61 3.38
C ALA A 271 4.41 -6.00 4.03
N TRP A 272 3.46 -6.82 3.65
CA TRP A 272 3.30 -8.15 4.25
C TRP A 272 2.94 -9.18 3.20
N THR A 273 3.38 -10.41 3.46
CA THR A 273 2.96 -11.60 2.70
C THR A 273 2.58 -12.72 3.66
N ARG A 274 1.77 -13.66 3.20
CA ARG A 274 1.46 -14.86 3.99
C ARG A 274 2.13 -16.08 3.39
N TYR A 275 2.75 -16.88 4.25
CA TYR A 275 3.35 -18.16 3.90
C TYR A 275 3.06 -19.18 5.00
N GLU A 276 2.45 -20.31 4.64
CA GLU A 276 2.10 -21.41 5.56
C GLU A 276 1.36 -20.94 6.83
N GLY A 277 0.36 -20.08 6.63
CA GLY A 277 -0.47 -19.54 7.72
C GLY A 277 0.16 -18.41 8.54
N ARG A 278 1.44 -18.11 8.34
CA ARG A 278 2.15 -17.02 9.03
C ARG A 278 2.18 -15.77 8.16
N THR A 279 2.10 -14.63 8.80
CA THR A 279 2.33 -13.33 8.13
C THR A 279 3.78 -12.93 8.31
N LEU A 280 4.45 -12.63 7.20
CA LEU A 280 5.85 -12.22 7.16
C LEU A 280 5.93 -10.74 6.83
N LEU A 281 6.81 -10.01 7.53
CA LEU A 281 7.12 -8.62 7.25
C LEU A 281 7.99 -8.51 6.00
N GLN A 282 7.68 -7.55 5.16
CA GLN A 282 8.47 -7.18 3.99
C GLN A 282 8.90 -5.71 4.12
N LEU A 283 10.19 -5.47 4.02
CA LEU A 283 10.76 -4.13 3.96
C LEU A 283 10.99 -3.78 2.49
N VAL A 284 10.32 -2.75 2.02
CA VAL A 284 10.34 -2.31 0.63
C VAL A 284 11.13 -1.01 0.52
N TYR A 285 12.07 -0.98 -0.40
CA TYR A 285 12.90 0.18 -0.73
C TYR A 285 12.73 0.49 -2.20
N THR A 286 12.36 1.72 -2.53
CA THR A 286 12.13 2.13 -3.91
C THR A 286 12.99 3.34 -4.24
N ILE A 287 13.71 3.28 -5.34
CA ILE A 287 14.37 4.43 -5.95
C ILE A 287 13.70 4.76 -7.27
N TRP A 288 13.71 6.05 -7.62
CA TRP A 288 13.06 6.54 -8.82
C TRP A 288 14.05 7.29 -9.71
N PHE A 289 13.92 7.10 -11.01
CA PHE A 289 14.68 7.76 -12.07
C PHE A 289 13.74 8.65 -12.89
N SER A 290 14.28 9.72 -13.48
CA SER A 290 13.48 10.67 -14.23
C SER A 290 12.82 10.09 -15.48
N GLU A 291 13.51 9.19 -16.16
CA GLU A 291 13.01 8.52 -17.36
C GLU A 291 13.82 7.27 -17.68
N ARG A 292 13.25 6.41 -18.50
CA ARG A 292 13.94 5.36 -19.22
C ARG A 292 14.10 5.80 -20.68
N PRO A 293 15.31 6.16 -21.12
CA PRO A 293 15.56 6.52 -22.52
C PRO A 293 15.26 5.36 -23.47
N PRO A 294 14.77 5.62 -24.70
CA PRO A 294 14.50 4.58 -25.66
C PRO A 294 15.80 3.91 -26.15
N ALA A 295 15.89 2.60 -26.06
CA ALA A 295 17.01 1.81 -26.58
C ALA A 295 16.97 1.67 -28.11
N SER A 296 15.78 1.83 -28.73
CA SER A 296 15.58 1.77 -30.18
C SER A 296 14.31 2.52 -30.56
N PRO A 297 14.14 2.90 -31.86
CA PRO A 297 12.86 3.44 -32.33
C PRO A 297 11.72 2.48 -32.06
N GLY A 298 10.68 2.93 -31.36
CA GLY A 298 9.50 2.12 -30.99
C GLY A 298 9.68 1.27 -29.73
N ASP A 299 10.66 1.55 -28.89
CA ASP A 299 10.82 0.93 -27.58
C ASP A 299 9.60 1.25 -26.70
N LEU A 300 8.74 0.26 -26.49
CA LEU A 300 7.52 0.38 -25.68
C LEU A 300 7.80 0.48 -24.18
N LEU A 301 9.02 0.26 -23.76
CA LEU A 301 9.44 0.34 -22.36
C LEU A 301 10.05 1.72 -22.02
N ALA A 302 10.35 2.54 -23.04
CA ALA A 302 10.82 3.90 -22.83
C ALA A 302 9.71 4.79 -22.32
N GLY A 303 10.04 5.73 -21.44
CA GLY A 303 9.06 6.68 -20.92
C GLY A 303 9.53 7.47 -19.72
N ALA A 304 8.76 8.48 -19.37
CA ALA A 304 8.96 9.24 -18.16
C ALA A 304 8.67 8.37 -16.93
N LEU A 305 9.49 8.52 -15.93
CA LEU A 305 9.42 7.84 -14.64
C LEU A 305 9.76 6.34 -14.72
N ASP A 306 10.97 6.01 -14.29
CA ASP A 306 11.43 4.63 -14.12
C ASP A 306 11.77 4.39 -12.65
N GLY A 307 12.01 3.15 -12.24
CA GLY A 307 12.38 2.86 -10.88
C GLY A 307 12.76 1.41 -10.63
N VAL A 308 13.35 1.20 -9.45
CA VAL A 308 13.68 -0.12 -8.93
C VAL A 308 13.11 -0.27 -7.55
N VAL A 309 12.37 -1.35 -7.35
CA VAL A 309 11.91 -1.81 -6.05
C VAL A 309 12.84 -2.91 -5.57
N TRP A 310 13.43 -2.74 -4.40
CA TRP A 310 14.13 -3.78 -3.66
C TRP A 310 13.31 -4.15 -2.44
N ARG A 311 13.07 -5.46 -2.22
CA ARG A 311 12.27 -5.93 -1.11
C ARG A 311 12.98 -7.03 -0.34
N VAL A 312 12.93 -6.95 0.98
CA VAL A 312 13.47 -7.94 1.91
C VAL A 312 12.31 -8.58 2.65
N THR A 313 12.08 -9.87 2.44
CA THR A 313 11.09 -10.64 3.21
C THR A 313 11.78 -11.27 4.39
N LEU A 314 11.31 -10.92 5.61
CA LEU A 314 11.90 -11.37 6.87
C LEU A 314 11.17 -12.58 7.43
N ALA A 315 11.93 -13.51 8.01
CA ALA A 315 11.41 -14.54 8.90
C ALA A 315 10.95 -13.91 10.25
N PRO A 316 10.20 -14.64 11.07
CA PRO A 316 9.78 -14.16 12.39
C PRO A 316 10.93 -13.78 13.32
N ASP A 317 12.12 -14.33 13.11
CA ASP A 317 13.35 -14.03 13.85
C ASP A 317 14.12 -12.81 13.30
N GLY A 318 13.53 -12.08 12.34
CA GLY A 318 14.14 -10.88 11.74
C GLY A 318 15.20 -11.15 10.68
N GLU A 319 15.55 -12.41 10.42
CA GLU A 319 16.52 -12.76 9.39
C GLU A 319 15.88 -12.82 8.00
N PRO A 320 16.58 -12.36 6.95
CA PRO A 320 16.08 -12.42 5.58
C PRO A 320 15.84 -13.86 5.10
N LEU A 321 14.68 -14.09 4.50
CA LEU A 321 14.35 -15.32 3.78
C LEU A 321 14.61 -15.18 2.28
N VAL A 322 14.14 -14.06 1.71
CA VAL A 322 14.22 -13.80 0.28
C VAL A 322 14.44 -12.31 0.08
N TYR A 323 15.37 -11.99 -0.78
CA TYR A 323 15.45 -10.69 -1.41
C TYR A 323 14.79 -10.79 -2.78
N ASP A 324 14.11 -9.75 -3.18
CA ASP A 324 13.58 -9.68 -4.53
C ASP A 324 13.63 -8.25 -5.08
N THR A 325 13.69 -8.15 -6.39
CA THR A 325 13.68 -6.87 -7.10
C THR A 325 12.67 -6.91 -8.23
N MET A 326 12.05 -5.78 -8.48
CA MET A 326 11.11 -5.62 -9.59
C MET A 326 11.07 -4.16 -10.06
N HIS A 327 10.61 -3.96 -11.27
CA HIS A 327 10.19 -2.64 -11.71
C HIS A 327 8.89 -2.22 -10.98
N PRO A 328 8.64 -0.93 -10.70
CA PRO A 328 7.41 -0.49 -10.01
C PRO A 328 6.09 -0.94 -10.64
N CYS A 329 6.06 -1.23 -11.94
CA CYS A 329 4.89 -1.83 -12.60
C CYS A 329 4.66 -3.32 -12.26
N GLY A 330 5.55 -3.94 -11.46
CA GLY A 330 5.51 -5.38 -11.15
C GLY A 330 6.15 -6.29 -12.19
N CYS A 331 6.73 -5.73 -13.28
CA CYS A 331 7.46 -6.48 -14.30
C CYS A 331 8.90 -6.77 -13.84
N PHE A 332 9.60 -7.65 -14.55
CA PHE A 332 11.02 -7.98 -14.32
C PHE A 332 11.29 -8.43 -12.88
N HIS A 333 10.40 -9.24 -12.31
CA HIS A 333 10.49 -9.71 -10.95
C HIS A 333 11.56 -10.81 -10.82
N LEU A 334 12.62 -10.54 -10.06
CA LEU A 334 13.73 -11.44 -9.81
C LEU A 334 13.80 -11.77 -8.32
N PHE A 335 14.09 -13.03 -7.99
CA PHE A 335 14.16 -13.53 -6.62
C PHE A 335 15.56 -14.03 -6.28
N PHE A 336 16.03 -13.67 -5.09
CA PHE A 336 17.32 -14.07 -4.53
C PHE A 336 17.07 -14.75 -3.17
N PRO A 337 16.75 -16.06 -3.16
CA PRO A 337 16.51 -16.76 -1.91
C PRO A 337 17.82 -16.88 -1.11
N THR A 338 17.72 -16.71 0.20
CA THR A 338 18.82 -17.02 1.11
C THR A 338 18.91 -18.56 1.31
N PRO A 339 19.99 -19.08 1.93
CA PRO A 339 20.07 -20.51 2.26
C PRO A 339 18.91 -21.03 3.12
N ARG A 340 18.10 -20.13 3.71
CA ARG A 340 16.92 -20.46 4.52
C ARG A 340 15.64 -20.70 3.70
N ALA A 341 15.64 -20.37 2.43
CA ALA A 341 14.49 -20.50 1.54
C ALA A 341 14.87 -21.32 0.29
N VAL A 342 14.27 -22.49 0.15
CA VAL A 342 14.49 -23.37 -0.99
C VAL A 342 13.33 -23.22 -1.97
N PRO A 343 13.59 -22.91 -3.26
CA PRO A 343 12.56 -22.87 -4.28
C PRO A 343 11.84 -24.23 -4.38
N ARG A 344 10.51 -24.21 -4.46
CA ARG A 344 9.76 -25.44 -4.75
C ARG A 344 9.99 -25.82 -6.22
N PRO A 345 10.10 -27.11 -6.53
CA PRO A 345 10.09 -27.57 -7.92
C PRO A 345 8.82 -27.07 -8.63
N ALA A 346 8.95 -26.61 -9.88
CA ALA A 346 7.84 -26.18 -10.72
C ALA A 346 6.94 -27.35 -11.14
#